data_9721a869cbf27b7ca2c281d6aea896a1
#
_entry.id   9721a869cbf27b7ca2c281d6aea896a1
#
_cell.length_a   1.000
_cell.length_b   1.000
_cell.length_c   1.000
_cell.angle_alpha   90.00
_cell.angle_beta   90.00
_cell.angle_gamma   90.00
#
_symmetry.space_group_name_H-M   'P 1'
#
loop_
_entity.id
_entity.type
_entity.pdbx_description
1 polymer ?
#
loop_
_entity_poly.entity_id
_entity_poly.type
_entity_poly.pdbx_seq_one_letter_code
_entity_poly.pdbx_strand_id
1 'polypeptide(L)'
;MILDSFRLTGKNALVTGSSRGMGAAIALAFAQAGANVAVHASQSVPEDVIQAVAATGVRHVGLTADLSHPDRAPELIEKTIAALGSIDILVNNAGITRRAPAVDYSITDWDDVIATNLTSVFRLCQCAARPMLEQGFGKIVNIASLLSFQGGIIVPAYAAAKGGVAQLTKALANEWAARGVQVNAIAPGYMATELTQALQNDSTRSRQILERIPAARWGSPQDVAGAAVFLASPASDYINGHVLVVDGGWLAR
;
A
#
# COMPACT_ATOMS: atom_id res chain seq x y z
N MET A 1 -8.08 -19.51 18.85
CA MET A 1 -9.19 -19.70 17.86
C MET A 1 -8.70 -19.22 16.49
N ILE A 2 -9.36 -19.61 15.39
CA ILE A 2 -8.92 -19.19 14.05
C ILE A 2 -8.83 -17.66 13.90
N LEU A 3 -9.71 -16.91 14.53
CA LEU A 3 -9.68 -15.45 14.48
C LEU A 3 -8.45 -14.82 15.16
N ASP A 4 -7.78 -15.55 16.07
CA ASP A 4 -6.56 -15.04 16.71
C ASP A 4 -5.40 -14.94 15.69
N SER A 5 -5.41 -15.76 14.63
CA SER A 5 -4.42 -15.68 13.55
C SER A 5 -4.52 -14.39 12.70
N PHE A 6 -5.62 -13.64 12.81
CA PHE A 6 -5.78 -12.34 12.14
C PHE A 6 -5.41 -11.14 13.02
N ARG A 7 -5.02 -11.37 14.27
CA ARG A 7 -4.61 -10.30 15.19
C ARG A 7 -3.21 -9.79 14.87
N LEU A 8 -3.04 -8.49 15.04
CA LEU A 8 -1.77 -7.80 14.92
C LEU A 8 -1.26 -7.29 16.27
N THR A 9 -1.77 -7.84 17.35
CA THR A 9 -1.47 -7.38 18.72
C THR A 9 0.03 -7.36 19.00
N GLY A 10 0.53 -6.19 19.43
CA GLY A 10 1.94 -5.98 19.75
C GLY A 10 2.86 -5.78 18.54
N LYS A 11 2.33 -5.80 17.32
CA LYS A 11 3.09 -5.50 16.10
C LYS A 11 3.18 -4.00 15.86
N ASN A 12 4.27 -3.54 15.25
CA ASN A 12 4.52 -2.16 14.91
C ASN A 12 4.46 -2.00 13.38
N ALA A 13 3.54 -1.19 12.89
CA ALA A 13 3.25 -1.03 11.48
C ALA A 13 3.52 0.39 10.98
N LEU A 14 4.17 0.52 9.81
CA LEU A 14 4.21 1.75 9.03
C LEU A 14 3.27 1.60 7.83
N VAL A 15 2.33 2.55 7.66
CA VAL A 15 1.47 2.62 6.48
C VAL A 15 1.77 3.92 5.74
N THR A 16 2.41 3.83 4.57
CA THR A 16 2.74 5.03 3.79
C THR A 16 1.53 5.59 3.04
N GLY A 17 1.45 6.94 2.92
CA GLY A 17 0.30 7.59 2.29
C GLY A 17 -1.02 7.31 3.00
N SER A 18 -1.00 7.24 4.33
CA SER A 18 -2.15 6.92 5.16
C SER A 18 -2.89 8.14 5.71
N SER A 19 -2.67 9.32 5.12
CA SER A 19 -3.42 10.53 5.47
C SER A 19 -4.89 10.53 5.00
N ARG A 20 -5.24 9.67 4.06
CA ARG A 20 -6.60 9.55 3.47
C ARG A 20 -6.78 8.23 2.70
N GLY A 21 -8.01 8.01 2.19
CA GLY A 21 -8.33 6.93 1.27
C GLY A 21 -7.97 5.54 1.77
N MET A 22 -7.40 4.70 0.91
CA MET A 22 -7.04 3.32 1.26
C MET A 22 -6.01 3.25 2.39
N GLY A 23 -5.00 4.13 2.38
CA GLY A 23 -3.97 4.15 3.42
C GLY A 23 -4.55 4.43 4.80
N ALA A 24 -5.45 5.40 4.94
CA ALA A 24 -6.12 5.68 6.21
C ALA A 24 -6.99 4.51 6.68
N ALA A 25 -7.75 3.87 5.77
CA ALA A 25 -8.55 2.70 6.09
C ALA A 25 -7.69 1.51 6.54
N ILE A 26 -6.53 1.27 5.90
CA ILE A 26 -5.57 0.23 6.30
C ILE A 26 -4.97 0.55 7.68
N ALA A 27 -4.54 1.81 7.91
CA ALA A 27 -3.97 2.23 9.19
C ALA A 27 -4.96 2.03 10.34
N LEU A 28 -6.22 2.43 10.15
CA LEU A 28 -7.28 2.22 11.14
C LEU A 28 -7.57 0.73 11.36
N ALA A 29 -7.66 -0.08 10.30
CA ALA A 29 -7.90 -1.52 10.42
C ALA A 29 -6.75 -2.24 11.16
N PHE A 30 -5.50 -1.83 10.93
CA PHE A 30 -4.35 -2.36 11.66
C PHE A 30 -4.42 -2.02 13.16
N ALA A 31 -4.78 -0.77 13.49
CA ALA A 31 -5.00 -0.35 14.86
C ALA A 31 -6.14 -1.13 15.54
N GLN A 32 -7.26 -1.33 14.85
CA GLN A 32 -8.38 -2.18 15.31
C GLN A 32 -7.98 -3.65 15.49
N ALA A 33 -7.04 -4.15 14.68
CA ALA A 33 -6.48 -5.49 14.83
C ALA A 33 -5.40 -5.58 15.92
N GLY A 34 -5.07 -4.46 16.61
CA GLY A 34 -4.16 -4.39 17.75
C GLY A 34 -2.72 -4.00 17.45
N ALA A 35 -2.40 -3.56 16.23
CA ALA A 35 -1.07 -3.06 15.90
C ALA A 35 -0.87 -1.63 16.37
N ASN A 36 0.36 -1.29 16.80
CA ASN A 36 0.80 0.10 16.90
C ASN A 36 1.05 0.63 15.49
N VAL A 37 0.67 1.89 15.20
CA VAL A 37 0.65 2.40 13.82
C VAL A 37 1.39 3.73 13.68
N ALA A 38 2.35 3.76 12.77
CA ALA A 38 2.89 4.98 12.20
C ALA A 38 2.06 5.36 10.97
N VAL A 39 1.36 6.49 11.06
CA VAL A 39 0.59 7.11 9.99
C VAL A 39 1.50 8.08 9.24
N HIS A 40 1.55 7.97 7.91
CA HIS A 40 2.46 8.77 7.11
C HIS A 40 1.75 9.62 6.05
N ALA A 41 2.23 10.85 5.89
CA ALA A 41 1.84 11.78 4.84
C ALA A 41 3.07 12.45 4.21
N SER A 42 2.92 13.07 3.02
CA SER A 42 4.02 13.82 2.39
C SER A 42 4.32 15.16 3.09
N GLN A 43 3.31 15.83 3.63
CA GLN A 43 3.44 17.16 4.24
C GLN A 43 2.91 17.22 5.67
N SER A 44 1.65 16.84 5.90
CA SER A 44 1.01 16.85 7.21
C SER A 44 0.06 15.66 7.34
N VAL A 45 0.05 15.06 8.52
CA VAL A 45 -0.92 14.00 8.84
C VAL A 45 -2.17 14.68 9.40
N PRO A 46 -3.36 14.44 8.81
CA PRO A 46 -4.62 15.00 9.31
C PRO A 46 -4.93 14.52 10.72
N GLU A 47 -5.40 15.43 11.57
CA GLU A 47 -5.69 15.18 12.98
C GLU A 47 -6.81 14.12 13.15
N ASP A 48 -7.83 14.14 12.29
CA ASP A 48 -8.93 13.19 12.31
C ASP A 48 -8.46 11.74 12.11
N VAL A 49 -7.46 11.51 11.27
CA VAL A 49 -6.86 10.19 11.06
C VAL A 49 -6.09 9.75 12.31
N ILE A 50 -5.32 10.65 12.91
CA ILE A 50 -4.59 10.37 14.15
C ILE A 50 -5.57 10.05 15.27
N GLN A 51 -6.64 10.84 15.45
CA GLN A 51 -7.66 10.61 16.47
C GLN A 51 -8.41 9.30 16.27
N ALA A 52 -8.74 8.94 15.02
CA ALA A 52 -9.39 7.66 14.71
C ALA A 52 -8.49 6.45 15.10
N VAL A 53 -7.19 6.52 14.85
CA VAL A 53 -6.23 5.50 15.28
C VAL A 53 -6.08 5.50 16.81
N ALA A 54 -5.93 6.69 17.42
CA ALA A 54 -5.80 6.86 18.88
C ALA A 54 -6.99 6.27 19.64
N ALA A 55 -8.21 6.42 19.12
CA ALA A 55 -9.43 5.89 19.74
C ALA A 55 -9.44 4.37 19.89
N THR A 56 -8.58 3.63 19.21
CA THR A 56 -8.42 2.17 19.37
C THR A 56 -7.55 1.78 20.57
N GLY A 57 -6.86 2.75 21.19
CA GLY A 57 -6.01 2.54 22.39
C GLY A 57 -4.60 2.03 22.09
N VAL A 58 -4.18 1.89 20.82
CA VAL A 58 -2.83 1.47 20.46
C VAL A 58 -1.84 2.66 20.46
N ARG A 59 -0.54 2.37 20.52
CA ARG A 59 0.49 3.39 20.30
C ARG A 59 0.44 3.84 18.84
N HIS A 60 0.58 5.13 18.61
CA HIS A 60 0.54 5.69 17.27
C HIS A 60 1.45 6.91 17.16
N VAL A 61 1.83 7.24 15.94
CA VAL A 61 2.61 8.43 15.60
C VAL A 61 2.27 8.91 14.20
N GLY A 62 2.20 10.23 14.01
CA GLY A 62 2.14 10.85 12.70
C GLY A 62 3.55 11.19 12.22
N LEU A 63 3.93 10.73 11.02
CA LEU A 63 5.24 10.99 10.41
C LEU A 63 5.08 11.63 9.04
N THR A 64 6.01 12.48 8.66
CA THR A 64 6.03 13.13 7.34
C THR A 64 7.33 12.83 6.60
N ALA A 65 7.20 12.51 5.32
CA ALA A 65 8.29 12.39 4.37
C ALA A 65 7.77 12.54 2.94
N ASP A 66 8.46 13.28 2.09
CA ASP A 66 8.12 13.33 0.68
C ASP A 66 8.78 12.15 -0.06
N LEU A 67 7.98 11.15 -0.40
CA LEU A 67 8.42 9.94 -1.09
C LEU A 67 8.61 10.12 -2.60
N SER A 68 8.44 11.33 -3.16
CA SER A 68 8.96 11.66 -4.49
C SER A 68 10.50 11.73 -4.47
N HIS A 69 11.07 11.82 -3.28
CA HIS A 69 12.50 11.74 -2.98
C HIS A 69 12.82 10.40 -2.29
N PRO A 70 13.25 9.36 -3.04
CA PRO A 70 13.50 8.01 -2.49
C PRO A 70 14.59 7.94 -1.41
N ASP A 71 15.46 8.92 -1.33
CA ASP A 71 16.47 9.10 -0.27
C ASP A 71 15.87 9.41 1.11
N ARG A 72 14.58 9.78 1.18
CA ARG A 72 13.86 9.97 2.46
C ARG A 72 13.42 8.66 3.12
N ALA A 73 13.47 7.53 2.40
CA ALA A 73 13.02 6.24 2.92
C ALA A 73 13.80 5.79 4.19
N PRO A 74 15.14 5.90 4.28
CA PRO A 74 15.85 5.54 5.51
C PRO A 74 15.37 6.32 6.72
N GLU A 75 15.27 7.64 6.61
CA GLU A 75 14.82 8.54 7.69
C GLU A 75 13.41 8.18 8.18
N LEU A 76 12.50 7.84 7.27
CA LEU A 76 11.13 7.45 7.63
C LEU A 76 11.10 6.13 8.42
N ILE A 77 11.91 5.14 8.03
CA ILE A 77 12.02 3.87 8.76
C ILE A 77 12.65 4.08 10.13
N GLU A 78 13.73 4.87 10.23
CA GLU A 78 14.38 5.21 11.50
C GLU A 78 13.43 5.93 12.46
N LYS A 79 12.68 6.93 11.98
CA LYS A 79 11.65 7.61 12.78
C LYS A 79 10.55 6.66 13.26
N THR A 80 10.13 5.72 12.42
CA THR A 80 9.14 4.70 12.79
C THR A 80 9.66 3.83 13.93
N ILE A 81 10.89 3.32 13.81
CA ILE A 81 11.52 2.49 14.84
C ILE A 81 11.73 3.29 16.14
N ALA A 82 12.18 4.54 16.04
CA ALA A 82 12.36 5.40 17.22
C ALA A 82 11.05 5.63 17.98
N ALA A 83 9.94 5.79 17.28
CA ALA A 83 8.63 6.05 17.89
C ALA A 83 7.94 4.79 18.43
N LEU A 84 8.04 3.66 17.73
CA LEU A 84 7.31 2.43 18.05
C LEU A 84 8.17 1.33 18.67
N GLY A 85 9.51 1.42 18.57
CA GLY A 85 10.47 0.46 19.11
C GLY A 85 10.98 -0.57 18.09
N SER A 86 10.20 -0.91 17.07
CA SER A 86 10.59 -1.78 15.95
C SER A 86 9.76 -1.46 14.71
N ILE A 87 10.03 -2.17 13.62
CA ILE A 87 9.13 -2.26 12.46
C ILE A 87 8.90 -3.73 12.14
N ASP A 88 7.63 -4.15 12.28
CA ASP A 88 7.18 -5.52 12.01
C ASP A 88 6.41 -5.61 10.70
N ILE A 89 5.70 -4.54 10.34
CA ILE A 89 4.83 -4.48 9.17
C ILE A 89 5.10 -3.19 8.40
N LEU A 90 5.32 -3.32 7.09
CA LEU A 90 5.40 -2.18 6.17
C LEU A 90 4.30 -2.28 5.11
N VAL A 91 3.48 -1.24 4.99
CA VAL A 91 2.54 -1.10 3.87
C VAL A 91 2.99 0.03 2.95
N ASN A 92 3.42 -0.31 1.75
CA ASN A 92 3.78 0.64 0.70
C ASN A 92 2.52 1.01 -0.09
N ASN A 93 1.77 2.01 0.43
CA ASN A 93 0.53 2.48 -0.18
C ASN A 93 0.68 3.86 -0.85
N ALA A 94 1.63 4.69 -0.44
CA ALA A 94 1.86 5.99 -1.07
C ALA A 94 2.03 5.86 -2.58
N GLY A 95 1.40 6.75 -3.33
CA GLY A 95 1.50 6.74 -4.78
C GLY A 95 0.78 7.91 -5.43
N ILE A 96 1.25 8.25 -6.63
CA ILE A 96 0.72 9.32 -7.46
C ILE A 96 0.39 8.80 -8.86
N THR A 97 -0.41 9.54 -9.60
CA THR A 97 -0.62 9.33 -11.03
C THR A 97 -0.53 10.65 -11.78
N ARG A 98 0.01 10.61 -12.98
CA ARG A 98 -0.01 11.70 -13.97
C ARG A 98 -0.67 11.14 -15.22
N ARG A 99 -1.42 11.97 -15.93
CA ARG A 99 -2.21 11.53 -17.09
C ARG A 99 -1.90 12.39 -18.30
N ALA A 100 -1.36 11.77 -19.34
CA ALA A 100 -1.18 12.38 -20.67
C ALA A 100 -1.08 11.29 -21.72
N PRO A 101 -1.37 11.56 -23.01
CA PRO A 101 -1.04 10.66 -24.11
C PRO A 101 0.43 10.26 -24.08
N ALA A 102 0.74 8.99 -24.36
CA ALA A 102 2.11 8.49 -24.23
C ALA A 102 3.14 9.24 -25.11
N VAL A 103 2.71 9.75 -26.28
CA VAL A 103 3.56 10.53 -27.19
C VAL A 103 3.91 11.91 -26.64
N ASP A 104 3.08 12.46 -25.75
CA ASP A 104 3.24 13.79 -25.12
C ASP A 104 3.58 13.69 -23.63
N TYR A 105 3.85 12.48 -23.13
CA TYR A 105 4.10 12.28 -21.70
C TYR A 105 5.45 12.87 -21.31
N SER A 106 5.46 13.84 -20.38
CA SER A 106 6.69 14.54 -20.01
C SER A 106 7.64 13.59 -19.25
N ILE A 107 8.95 13.77 -19.45
CA ILE A 107 9.95 12.99 -18.70
C ILE A 107 9.91 13.31 -17.20
N THR A 108 9.58 14.54 -16.84
CA THR A 108 9.41 14.96 -15.43
C THR A 108 8.26 14.19 -14.76
N ASP A 109 7.09 14.09 -15.42
CA ASP A 109 5.97 13.31 -14.89
C ASP A 109 6.30 11.81 -14.82
N TRP A 110 7.07 11.31 -15.78
CA TRP A 110 7.57 9.94 -15.75
C TRP A 110 8.46 9.71 -14.54
N ASP A 111 9.46 10.56 -14.34
CA ASP A 111 10.42 10.44 -13.25
C ASP A 111 9.73 10.57 -11.87
N ASP A 112 8.81 11.52 -11.70
CA ASP A 112 8.01 11.69 -10.48
C ASP A 112 7.23 10.42 -10.12
N VAL A 113 6.54 9.83 -11.12
CA VAL A 113 5.73 8.63 -10.91
C VAL A 113 6.61 7.43 -10.60
N ILE A 114 7.71 7.23 -11.32
CA ILE A 114 8.66 6.12 -11.06
C ILE A 114 9.34 6.31 -9.71
N ALA A 115 9.80 7.52 -9.38
CA ALA A 115 10.42 7.81 -8.09
C ALA A 115 9.48 7.45 -6.92
N THR A 116 8.24 7.93 -6.97
CA THR A 116 7.27 7.71 -5.88
C THR A 116 6.77 6.27 -5.84
N ASN A 117 6.30 5.74 -6.99
CA ASN A 117 5.53 4.49 -7.01
C ASN A 117 6.37 3.22 -7.14
N LEU A 118 7.65 3.32 -7.49
CA LEU A 118 8.54 2.17 -7.67
C LEU A 118 9.85 2.31 -6.89
N THR A 119 10.61 3.39 -7.11
CA THR A 119 11.93 3.53 -6.48
C THR A 119 11.79 3.68 -4.96
N SER A 120 10.87 4.51 -4.48
CA SER A 120 10.60 4.66 -3.04
C SER A 120 10.05 3.39 -2.42
N VAL A 121 9.21 2.64 -3.12
CA VAL A 121 8.73 1.32 -2.65
C VAL A 121 9.92 0.37 -2.45
N PHE A 122 10.83 0.28 -3.42
CA PHE A 122 12.04 -0.54 -3.29
C PHE A 122 12.91 -0.08 -2.10
N ARG A 123 13.15 1.23 -1.97
CA ARG A 123 13.97 1.78 -0.88
C ARG A 123 13.36 1.53 0.49
N LEU A 124 12.04 1.69 0.64
CA LEU A 124 11.34 1.39 1.89
C LEU A 124 11.41 -0.10 2.22
N CYS A 125 11.18 -0.99 1.23
CA CYS A 125 11.36 -2.43 1.41
C CYS A 125 12.79 -2.76 1.87
N GLN A 126 13.81 -2.20 1.21
CA GLN A 126 15.22 -2.44 1.54
C GLN A 126 15.57 -1.99 2.98
N CYS A 127 15.11 -0.80 3.38
CA CYS A 127 15.40 -0.25 4.70
C CYS A 127 14.64 -1.00 5.81
N ALA A 128 13.37 -1.34 5.60
CA ALA A 128 12.58 -2.08 6.56
C ALA A 128 13.03 -3.56 6.69
N ALA A 129 13.45 -4.17 5.58
CA ALA A 129 13.89 -5.56 5.58
C ALA A 129 15.14 -5.80 6.45
N ARG A 130 16.04 -4.82 6.59
CA ARG A 130 17.27 -5.00 7.43
C ARG A 130 16.91 -5.41 8.86
N PRO A 131 16.20 -4.61 9.67
CA PRO A 131 15.80 -5.02 11.01
C PRO A 131 14.84 -6.22 11.00
N MET A 132 13.96 -6.37 10.00
CA MET A 132 13.07 -7.53 9.89
C MET A 132 13.83 -8.84 9.72
N LEU A 133 14.89 -8.85 8.91
CA LEU A 133 15.76 -10.02 8.70
C LEU A 133 16.63 -10.34 9.91
N GLU A 134 17.05 -9.34 10.68
CA GLU A 134 17.79 -9.52 11.93
C GLU A 134 16.91 -10.12 13.03
N GLN A 135 15.64 -9.68 13.12
CA GLN A 135 14.69 -10.23 14.10
C GLN A 135 14.03 -11.55 13.66
N GLY A 136 14.23 -11.98 12.39
CA GLY A 136 13.62 -13.20 11.83
C GLY A 136 12.12 -13.12 11.61
N PHE A 137 11.56 -11.93 11.50
CA PHE A 137 10.14 -11.67 11.29
C PHE A 137 9.90 -10.35 10.53
N GLY A 138 9.01 -10.38 9.55
CA GLY A 138 8.54 -9.15 8.88
C GLY A 138 7.42 -9.43 7.87
N LYS A 139 6.52 -8.46 7.74
CA LYS A 139 5.44 -8.47 6.74
C LYS A 139 5.53 -7.21 5.89
N ILE A 140 5.69 -7.37 4.60
CA ILE A 140 5.69 -6.26 3.64
C ILE A 140 4.50 -6.44 2.70
N VAL A 141 3.62 -5.43 2.66
CA VAL A 141 2.46 -5.40 1.78
C VAL A 141 2.59 -4.21 0.82
N ASN A 142 2.80 -4.49 -0.45
CA ASN A 142 2.89 -3.48 -1.49
C ASN A 142 1.52 -3.23 -2.12
N ILE A 143 1.12 -1.98 -2.32
CA ILE A 143 -0.08 -1.67 -3.09
C ILE A 143 0.28 -1.60 -4.57
N ALA A 144 -0.04 -2.69 -5.27
CA ALA A 144 0.02 -2.84 -6.72
C ALA A 144 -1.20 -2.18 -7.40
N SER A 145 -1.70 -2.73 -8.49
CA SER A 145 -2.87 -2.24 -9.24
C SER A 145 -3.36 -3.32 -10.20
N LEU A 146 -4.57 -3.17 -10.73
CA LEU A 146 -4.98 -3.86 -11.96
C LEU A 146 -3.97 -3.64 -13.10
N LEU A 147 -3.32 -2.46 -13.13
CA LEU A 147 -2.30 -2.15 -14.13
C LEU A 147 -0.96 -2.90 -13.92
N SER A 148 -0.89 -3.75 -12.91
CA SER A 148 0.17 -4.77 -12.81
C SER A 148 -0.07 -5.97 -13.72
N PHE A 149 -1.30 -6.15 -14.23
CA PHE A 149 -1.72 -7.27 -15.07
C PHE A 149 -2.18 -6.83 -16.47
N GLN A 150 -2.60 -5.59 -16.63
CA GLN A 150 -3.11 -5.04 -17.89
C GLN A 150 -2.55 -3.64 -18.13
N GLY A 151 -2.61 -3.15 -19.38
CA GLY A 151 -2.25 -1.78 -19.71
C GLY A 151 -3.32 -0.78 -19.26
N GLY A 152 -2.88 0.47 -19.06
CA GLY A 152 -3.77 1.60 -18.83
C GLY A 152 -3.75 2.58 -20.01
N ILE A 153 -4.78 3.39 -20.13
CA ILE A 153 -4.85 4.46 -21.14
C ILE A 153 -4.37 5.76 -20.50
N ILE A 154 -3.45 6.49 -21.17
CA ILE A 154 -2.87 7.78 -20.75
C ILE A 154 -2.17 7.77 -19.37
N VAL A 155 -1.69 6.63 -18.90
CA VAL A 155 -0.98 6.47 -17.62
C VAL A 155 0.25 5.55 -17.77
N PRO A 156 1.16 5.79 -18.74
CA PRO A 156 2.25 4.86 -19.06
C PRO A 156 3.20 4.64 -17.86
N ALA A 157 3.62 5.70 -17.18
CA ALA A 157 4.52 5.62 -16.04
C ALA A 157 3.88 4.86 -14.85
N TYR A 158 2.59 5.10 -14.58
CA TYR A 158 1.88 4.40 -13.52
C TYR A 158 1.76 2.89 -13.82
N ALA A 159 1.45 2.50 -15.06
CA ALA A 159 1.39 1.10 -15.46
C ALA A 159 2.77 0.43 -15.34
N ALA A 160 3.83 1.09 -15.80
CA ALA A 160 5.20 0.60 -15.67
C ALA A 160 5.59 0.41 -14.18
N ALA A 161 5.33 1.43 -13.34
CA ALA A 161 5.63 1.36 -11.91
C ALA A 161 4.87 0.23 -11.22
N LYS A 162 3.56 0.07 -11.47
CA LYS A 162 2.75 -0.96 -10.82
C LYS A 162 3.04 -2.37 -11.34
N GLY A 163 3.44 -2.52 -12.60
CA GLY A 163 4.04 -3.74 -13.14
C GLY A 163 5.35 -4.08 -12.42
N GLY A 164 6.22 -3.07 -12.28
CA GLY A 164 7.48 -3.19 -11.52
C GLY A 164 7.28 -3.61 -10.07
N VAL A 165 6.30 -3.01 -9.36
CA VAL A 165 5.97 -3.38 -7.97
C VAL A 165 5.55 -4.85 -7.85
N ALA A 166 4.74 -5.37 -8.79
CA ALA A 166 4.34 -6.76 -8.79
C ALA A 166 5.53 -7.72 -8.96
N GLN A 167 6.47 -7.41 -9.85
CA GLN A 167 7.68 -8.22 -10.03
C GLN A 167 8.67 -8.05 -8.87
N LEU A 168 8.85 -6.83 -8.36
CA LEU A 168 9.65 -6.56 -7.17
C LEU A 168 9.15 -7.38 -5.97
N THR A 169 7.85 -7.45 -5.75
CA THR A 169 7.22 -8.26 -4.69
C THR A 169 7.67 -9.72 -4.76
N LYS A 170 7.67 -10.32 -5.96
CA LYS A 170 8.11 -11.71 -6.16
C LYS A 170 9.62 -11.89 -5.92
N ALA A 171 10.43 -10.95 -6.42
CA ALA A 171 11.88 -11.00 -6.26
C ALA A 171 12.28 -10.96 -4.78
N LEU A 172 11.73 -10.00 -4.02
CA LEU A 172 12.01 -9.84 -2.59
C LEU A 172 11.47 -11.02 -1.76
N ALA A 173 10.30 -11.55 -2.11
CA ALA A 173 9.76 -12.75 -1.46
C ALA A 173 10.69 -13.96 -1.63
N ASN A 174 11.20 -14.20 -2.84
CA ASN A 174 12.14 -15.30 -3.11
C ASN A 174 13.43 -15.19 -2.29
N GLU A 175 13.91 -13.97 -2.07
CA GLU A 175 15.15 -13.74 -1.33
C GLU A 175 14.97 -13.82 0.20
N TRP A 176 13.82 -13.35 0.73
CA TRP A 176 13.67 -13.11 2.16
C TRP A 176 12.76 -14.10 2.89
N ALA A 177 11.94 -14.87 2.18
CA ALA A 177 10.96 -15.78 2.81
C ALA A 177 11.61 -16.80 3.75
N ALA A 178 12.74 -17.41 3.36
CA ALA A 178 13.46 -18.37 4.19
C ALA A 178 14.05 -17.76 5.48
N ARG A 179 14.07 -16.42 5.57
CA ARG A 179 14.56 -15.67 6.72
C ARG A 179 13.43 -15.01 7.52
N GLY A 180 12.19 -15.46 7.33
CA GLY A 180 11.03 -15.03 8.10
C GLY A 180 10.39 -13.72 7.65
N VAL A 181 10.74 -13.16 6.47
CA VAL A 181 10.13 -11.94 5.94
C VAL A 181 9.24 -12.27 4.73
N GLN A 182 7.93 -12.09 4.90
CA GLN A 182 6.95 -12.29 3.85
C GLN A 182 6.72 -10.98 3.07
N VAL A 183 6.81 -11.05 1.74
CA VAL A 183 6.55 -9.90 0.86
C VAL A 183 5.41 -10.26 -0.09
N ASN A 184 4.30 -9.54 0.02
CA ASN A 184 3.12 -9.72 -0.82
C ASN A 184 2.63 -8.37 -1.35
N ALA A 185 1.69 -8.41 -2.28
CA ALA A 185 1.04 -7.21 -2.78
C ALA A 185 -0.49 -7.36 -2.79
N ILE A 186 -1.18 -6.23 -2.76
CA ILE A 186 -2.60 -6.12 -3.06
C ILE A 186 -2.73 -5.34 -4.36
N ALA A 187 -3.55 -5.84 -5.28
CA ALA A 187 -3.92 -5.14 -6.51
C ALA A 187 -5.39 -4.68 -6.41
N PRO A 188 -5.63 -3.44 -5.98
CA PRO A 188 -6.99 -2.90 -5.93
C PRO A 188 -7.55 -2.70 -7.33
N GLY A 189 -8.86 -2.86 -7.45
CA GLY A 189 -9.63 -2.43 -8.61
C GLY A 189 -9.94 -0.93 -8.60
N TYR A 190 -11.08 -0.57 -9.16
CA TYR A 190 -11.55 0.81 -9.14
C TYR A 190 -12.15 1.15 -7.78
N MET A 191 -11.35 1.82 -6.95
CA MET A 191 -11.73 2.26 -5.59
C MET A 191 -12.24 3.70 -5.61
N ALA A 192 -13.29 4.00 -4.86
CA ALA A 192 -13.82 5.35 -4.67
C ALA A 192 -12.88 6.13 -3.71
N THR A 193 -11.90 6.82 -4.29
CA THR A 193 -10.91 7.64 -3.60
C THR A 193 -10.68 8.93 -4.39
N GLU A 194 -9.97 9.89 -3.82
CA GLU A 194 -9.60 11.13 -4.52
C GLU A 194 -8.80 10.86 -5.81
N LEU A 195 -7.96 9.83 -5.84
CA LEU A 195 -7.18 9.46 -7.02
C LEU A 195 -8.08 9.13 -8.23
N THR A 196 -9.28 8.64 -7.97
CA THR A 196 -10.28 8.25 -8.99
C THR A 196 -11.42 9.23 -9.13
N GLN A 197 -11.43 10.35 -8.38
CA GLN A 197 -12.54 11.32 -8.34
C GLN A 197 -12.94 11.83 -9.73
N ALA A 198 -11.94 12.13 -10.57
CA ALA A 198 -12.20 12.58 -11.95
C ALA A 198 -12.94 11.53 -12.79
N LEU A 199 -12.66 10.23 -12.56
CA LEU A 199 -13.35 9.13 -13.26
C LEU A 199 -14.76 8.92 -12.72
N GLN A 200 -14.97 9.13 -11.40
CA GLN A 200 -16.28 9.02 -10.77
C GLN A 200 -17.21 10.16 -11.22
N ASN A 201 -16.67 11.37 -11.38
CA ASN A 201 -17.40 12.56 -11.81
C ASN A 201 -17.75 12.56 -13.31
N ASP A 202 -17.02 11.80 -14.14
CA ASP A 202 -17.34 11.59 -15.54
C ASP A 202 -18.39 10.48 -15.66
N SER A 203 -19.65 10.87 -15.90
CA SER A 203 -20.79 9.95 -15.95
C SER A 203 -20.64 8.84 -17.01
N THR A 204 -20.00 9.14 -18.14
CA THR A 204 -19.76 8.17 -19.21
C THR A 204 -18.69 7.16 -18.80
N ARG A 205 -17.56 7.63 -18.28
CA ARG A 205 -16.48 6.76 -17.82
C ARG A 205 -16.89 5.95 -16.60
N SER A 206 -17.58 6.56 -15.64
CA SER A 206 -18.09 5.87 -14.46
C SER A 206 -19.01 4.72 -14.83
N ARG A 207 -19.96 4.95 -15.76
CA ARG A 207 -20.85 3.90 -16.27
C ARG A 207 -20.07 2.77 -16.96
N GLN A 208 -19.14 3.08 -17.89
CA GLN A 208 -18.32 2.08 -18.57
C GLN A 208 -17.49 1.22 -17.58
N ILE A 209 -16.98 1.84 -16.51
CA ILE A 209 -16.26 1.13 -15.47
C ILE A 209 -17.21 0.20 -14.71
N LEU A 210 -18.35 0.70 -14.27
CA LEU A 210 -19.35 -0.07 -13.50
C LEU A 210 -19.90 -1.26 -14.30
N GLU A 211 -20.19 -1.08 -15.59
CA GLU A 211 -20.67 -2.16 -16.48
C GLU A 211 -19.65 -3.31 -16.61
N ARG A 212 -18.36 -3.01 -16.39
CA ARG A 212 -17.29 -4.02 -16.46
C ARG A 212 -17.00 -4.68 -15.11
N ILE A 213 -17.36 -4.07 -13.98
CA ILE A 213 -17.16 -4.66 -12.64
C ILE A 213 -18.29 -5.65 -12.34
N PRO A 214 -18.04 -6.97 -12.18
CA PRO A 214 -19.10 -7.94 -11.84
C PRO A 214 -19.86 -7.61 -10.55
N ALA A 215 -19.17 -7.02 -9.55
CA ALA A 215 -19.80 -6.57 -8.30
C ALA A 215 -20.70 -5.34 -8.46
N ALA A 216 -20.76 -4.73 -9.65
CA ALA A 216 -21.61 -3.60 -10.03
C ALA A 216 -21.49 -2.36 -9.12
N ARG A 217 -20.35 -2.18 -8.46
CA ARG A 217 -20.05 -1.02 -7.63
C ARG A 217 -18.56 -0.65 -7.67
N TRP A 218 -18.26 0.59 -7.37
CA TRP A 218 -16.93 1.00 -6.98
C TRP A 218 -16.55 0.31 -5.67
N GLY A 219 -15.26 -0.08 -5.55
CA GLY A 219 -14.72 -0.52 -4.27
C GLY A 219 -14.61 0.66 -3.30
N SER A 220 -14.74 0.39 -2.02
CA SER A 220 -14.44 1.32 -0.94
C SER A 220 -13.02 1.08 -0.38
N PRO A 221 -12.39 2.05 0.26
CA PRO A 221 -11.14 1.84 0.99
C PRO A 221 -11.19 0.65 1.98
N GLN A 222 -12.35 0.40 2.58
CA GLN A 222 -12.59 -0.69 3.53
C GLN A 222 -12.52 -2.07 2.86
N ASP A 223 -12.86 -2.20 1.57
CA ASP A 223 -12.73 -3.47 0.84
C ASP A 223 -11.27 -3.95 0.75
N VAL A 224 -10.30 -3.03 0.81
CA VAL A 224 -8.86 -3.34 0.78
C VAL A 224 -8.30 -3.60 2.18
N ALA A 225 -8.87 -2.95 3.20
CA ALA A 225 -8.34 -2.99 4.57
C ALA A 225 -8.32 -4.42 5.15
N GLY A 226 -9.36 -5.22 4.93
CA GLY A 226 -9.40 -6.63 5.37
C GLY A 226 -8.32 -7.49 4.72
N ALA A 227 -8.06 -7.30 3.42
CA ALA A 227 -6.99 -7.98 2.71
C ALA A 227 -5.60 -7.59 3.25
N ALA A 228 -5.42 -6.31 3.61
CA ALA A 228 -4.19 -5.84 4.22
C ALA A 228 -3.95 -6.45 5.61
N VAL A 229 -4.97 -6.52 6.47
CA VAL A 229 -4.90 -7.20 7.78
C VAL A 229 -4.55 -8.67 7.58
N PHE A 230 -5.19 -9.38 6.64
CA PHE A 230 -4.87 -10.77 6.32
C PHE A 230 -3.39 -10.94 5.96
N LEU A 231 -2.88 -10.17 4.98
CA LEU A 231 -1.49 -10.28 4.52
C LEU A 231 -0.45 -9.84 5.57
N ALA A 232 -0.83 -9.01 6.52
CA ALA A 232 0.01 -8.57 7.62
C ALA A 232 -0.01 -9.52 8.83
N SER A 233 -0.94 -10.46 8.89
CA SER A 233 -1.19 -11.32 10.05
C SER A 233 -0.58 -12.72 9.90
N PRO A 234 -0.51 -13.52 11.00
CA PRO A 234 -0.12 -14.92 10.95
C PRO A 234 -0.97 -15.79 10.03
N ALA A 235 -2.22 -15.41 9.71
CA ALA A 235 -3.09 -16.14 8.78
C ALA A 235 -2.49 -16.26 7.36
N SER A 236 -1.49 -15.46 7.04
CA SER A 236 -0.80 -15.45 5.73
C SER A 236 0.66 -15.91 5.79
N ASP A 237 1.11 -16.58 6.85
CA ASP A 237 2.53 -16.92 7.02
C ASP A 237 3.10 -17.79 5.90
N TYR A 238 2.26 -18.56 5.21
CA TYR A 238 2.68 -19.39 4.06
C TYR A 238 2.41 -18.73 2.70
N ILE A 239 2.07 -17.42 2.68
CA ILE A 239 1.83 -16.66 1.46
C ILE A 239 3.03 -15.74 1.21
N ASN A 240 3.71 -15.94 0.07
CA ASN A 240 4.89 -15.19 -0.34
C ASN A 240 4.87 -14.90 -1.83
N GLY A 241 5.24 -13.68 -2.22
CA GLY A 241 5.32 -13.24 -3.60
C GLY A 241 3.96 -13.14 -4.31
N HIS A 242 2.85 -13.23 -3.56
CA HIS A 242 1.52 -13.20 -4.13
C HIS A 242 1.05 -11.76 -4.38
N VAL A 243 0.28 -11.58 -5.45
CA VAL A 243 -0.45 -10.34 -5.74
C VAL A 243 -1.94 -10.63 -5.60
N LEU A 244 -2.49 -10.30 -4.42
CA LEU A 244 -3.90 -10.52 -4.09
C LEU A 244 -4.77 -9.47 -4.77
N VAL A 245 -5.63 -9.90 -5.66
CA VAL A 245 -6.55 -9.01 -6.39
C VAL A 245 -7.78 -8.72 -5.54
N VAL A 246 -8.13 -7.42 -5.41
CA VAL A 246 -9.33 -6.94 -4.70
C VAL A 246 -10.04 -5.94 -5.61
N ASP A 247 -10.85 -6.41 -6.57
CA ASP A 247 -11.30 -5.65 -7.72
C ASP A 247 -12.79 -5.79 -8.09
N GLY A 248 -13.57 -6.48 -7.27
CA GLY A 248 -14.97 -6.76 -7.55
C GLY A 248 -15.20 -7.68 -8.76
N GLY A 249 -14.15 -8.42 -9.19
CA GLY A 249 -14.19 -9.36 -10.31
C GLY A 249 -13.77 -8.75 -11.66
N TRP A 250 -13.20 -7.55 -11.68
CA TRP A 250 -12.75 -6.89 -12.92
C TRP A 250 -11.81 -7.75 -13.77
N LEU A 251 -10.83 -8.42 -13.16
CA LEU A 251 -9.86 -9.28 -13.85
C LEU A 251 -10.39 -10.70 -14.14
N ALA A 252 -11.57 -11.05 -13.63
CA ALA A 252 -12.15 -12.37 -13.85
C ALA A 252 -12.81 -12.51 -15.24
N ARG A 253 -12.95 -11.41 -16.03
CA ARG A 253 -13.55 -11.40 -17.37
C ARG A 253 -12.87 -10.41 -18.32
#